data_17dfdcd9f2ab202ad6b1d27bebfd065f
#
_entry.id   17dfdcd9f2ab202ad6b1d27bebfd065f
#
_cell.length_a   1.000
_cell.length_b   1.000
_cell.length_c   1.000
_cell.angle_alpha   90.00
_cell.angle_beta   90.00
_cell.angle_gamma   90.00
#
_symmetry.space_group_name_H-M   'P 1'
#
loop_
_entity.id
_entity.type
_entity.pdbx_description
1 polymer ?
#
loop_
_entity_poly.entity_id
_entity_poly.type
_entity_poly.pdbx_seq_one_letter_code
_entity_poly.pdbx_strand_id
1 'polypeptide(L)'
;FRRVLFRSLATKAVPDGNAWRLTGRKIWTSNSPVADYCIVFAITDPAKAAARKGGISAFLVPTSSPGFEVQRIIKLFGHIGGDEAELRLENVRVEPWQLVGELNQGFAAALYGVSLGRIYNSARGVGYGRWALEKALDYAQTRKAFDKPIAEYQGVTFPLAESAMELHAAHLMGLNAATLLDKGEPAVKELSMAKAYSVQVGYRAVDRAMQTH
;
A
#
# COMPACT_ATOMS: atom_id res chain seq x y z
N PHE A 1 1.09 13.24 7.05
CA PHE A 1 1.43 11.81 6.94
C PHE A 1 2.50 11.38 7.95
N ARG A 2 3.66 12.06 8.04
CA ARG A 2 4.71 11.79 9.06
C ARG A 2 4.17 11.84 10.50
N ARG A 3 3.23 12.75 10.81
CA ARG A 3 2.66 12.89 12.17
C ARG A 3 1.85 11.68 12.62
N VAL A 4 1.13 11.04 11.71
CA VAL A 4 0.26 9.89 12.04
C VAL A 4 1.10 8.64 12.31
N LEU A 5 2.09 8.32 11.47
CA LEU A 5 2.95 7.14 11.65
C LEU A 5 3.73 7.16 12.96
N PHE A 6 4.27 8.32 13.38
CA PHE A 6 5.00 8.43 14.64
C PHE A 6 4.10 8.40 15.87
N ARG A 7 2.90 8.99 15.82
CA ARG A 7 2.02 9.08 16.98
C ARG A 7 1.29 7.78 17.31
N SER A 8 1.11 6.92 16.34
CA SER A 8 0.38 5.65 16.50
C SER A 8 1.28 4.45 16.77
N LEU A 9 2.62 4.58 16.64
CA LEU A 9 3.53 3.50 16.94
C LEU A 9 3.67 3.34 18.46
N ALA A 10 3.10 2.26 19.01
CA ALA A 10 3.13 1.94 20.43
C ALA A 10 3.94 0.68 20.75
N THR A 11 4.30 -0.12 19.74
CA THR A 11 5.13 -1.32 19.92
C THR A 11 6.51 -0.92 20.39
N LYS A 12 6.97 -1.54 21.48
CA LYS A 12 8.25 -1.28 22.11
C LYS A 12 9.20 -2.45 21.89
N ALA A 13 10.50 -2.16 21.78
CA ALA A 13 11.57 -3.13 21.82
C ALA A 13 12.47 -2.81 23.02
N VAL A 14 12.40 -3.65 24.04
CA VAL A 14 13.18 -3.49 25.28
C VAL A 14 14.43 -4.34 25.18
N PRO A 15 15.64 -3.83 25.50
CA PRO A 15 16.87 -4.62 25.54
C PRO A 15 16.76 -5.83 26.46
N ASP A 16 17.31 -6.98 26.02
CA ASP A 16 17.36 -8.25 26.76
C ASP A 16 18.72 -8.91 26.51
N GLY A 17 19.75 -8.50 27.24
CA GLY A 17 21.14 -8.82 26.98
C GLY A 17 21.61 -8.19 25.66
N ASN A 18 22.06 -9.00 24.71
CA ASN A 18 22.42 -8.56 23.35
C ASN A 18 21.24 -8.55 22.37
N ALA A 19 20.05 -8.96 22.81
CA ALA A 19 18.81 -9.09 22.04
C ALA A 19 17.77 -8.04 22.45
N TRP A 20 16.55 -8.14 21.91
CA TRP A 20 15.42 -7.30 22.31
C TRP A 20 14.17 -8.16 22.53
N ARG A 21 13.26 -7.63 23.35
CA ARG A 21 11.90 -8.14 23.52
C ARG A 21 10.89 -7.16 22.94
N LEU A 22 10.10 -7.65 21.97
CA LEU A 22 9.06 -6.86 21.33
C LEU A 22 7.71 -7.06 22.03
N THR A 23 7.06 -5.96 22.40
CA THR A 23 5.70 -5.99 22.98
C THR A 23 4.85 -4.90 22.37
N GLY A 24 3.63 -5.24 21.92
CA GLY A 24 2.68 -4.31 21.34
C GLY A 24 1.66 -4.95 20.42
N ARG A 25 0.97 -4.11 19.65
CA ARG A 25 -0.03 -4.55 18.66
C ARG A 25 0.24 -3.94 17.30
N LYS A 26 -0.17 -4.65 16.25
CA LYS A 26 -0.20 -4.16 14.88
C LYS A 26 -1.58 -4.41 14.30
N ILE A 27 -2.03 -3.52 13.42
CA ILE A 27 -3.30 -3.66 12.71
C ILE A 27 -3.08 -3.37 11.22
N TRP A 28 -3.91 -3.93 10.38
CA TRP A 28 -3.81 -3.84 8.92
C TRP A 28 -2.50 -4.44 8.40
N THR A 29 -2.16 -5.63 8.92
CA THR A 29 -0.96 -6.34 8.52
C THR A 29 -1.33 -7.38 7.45
N SER A 30 -1.16 -6.98 6.19
CA SER A 30 -1.52 -7.81 5.04
C SER A 30 -0.71 -9.11 5.02
N ASN A 31 -1.38 -10.21 4.69
CA ASN A 31 -0.81 -11.55 4.53
C ASN A 31 -0.13 -12.14 5.77
N SER A 32 -0.12 -11.48 6.91
CA SER A 32 0.52 -11.99 8.13
C SER A 32 -0.04 -13.35 8.63
N PRO A 33 -1.30 -13.75 8.34
CA PRO A 33 -1.78 -15.09 8.69
C PRO A 33 -1.09 -16.24 7.95
N VAL A 34 -0.47 -15.96 6.80
CA VAL A 34 0.16 -16.99 5.94
C VAL A 34 1.65 -16.71 5.70
N ALA A 35 2.18 -15.60 6.21
CA ALA A 35 3.58 -15.23 6.04
C ALA A 35 4.48 -16.00 7.03
N ASP A 36 5.69 -16.38 6.60
CA ASP A 36 6.70 -16.98 7.47
C ASP A 36 7.40 -15.92 8.32
N TYR A 37 7.47 -14.66 7.82
CA TYR A 37 8.15 -13.55 8.47
C TYR A 37 7.34 -12.27 8.35
N CYS A 38 7.42 -11.43 9.40
CA CYS A 38 6.91 -10.07 9.38
C CYS A 38 8.04 -9.07 9.69
N ILE A 39 8.09 -7.94 8.97
CA ILE A 39 8.91 -6.80 9.37
C ILE A 39 8.13 -5.99 10.42
N VAL A 40 8.66 -5.96 11.64
CA VAL A 40 8.04 -5.27 12.77
C VAL A 40 8.82 -4.02 13.13
N PHE A 41 8.19 -2.87 13.03
CA PHE A 41 8.73 -1.59 13.52
C PHE A 41 8.38 -1.42 14.98
N ALA A 42 9.40 -1.14 15.82
CA ALA A 42 9.25 -0.95 17.27
C ALA A 42 10.11 0.22 17.77
N ILE A 43 9.69 0.83 18.86
CA ILE A 43 10.44 1.90 19.55
C ILE A 43 11.57 1.25 20.33
N THR A 44 12.80 1.56 19.95
CA THR A 44 14.04 1.13 20.62
C THR A 44 14.65 2.21 21.50
N ASP A 45 14.37 3.49 21.19
CA ASP A 45 14.79 4.65 21.99
C ASP A 45 13.59 5.60 22.15
N PRO A 46 12.88 5.53 23.28
CA PRO A 46 11.70 6.36 23.51
C PRO A 46 11.96 7.86 23.49
N ALA A 47 13.15 8.31 23.96
CA ALA A 47 13.49 9.73 24.00
C ALA A 47 13.69 10.29 22.57
N LYS A 48 14.45 9.57 21.73
CA LYS A 48 14.60 9.94 20.31
C LYS A 48 13.28 9.87 19.55
N ALA A 49 12.46 8.85 19.81
CA ALA A 49 11.15 8.70 19.18
C ALA A 49 10.21 9.86 19.54
N ALA A 50 10.15 10.26 20.81
CA ALA A 50 9.39 11.42 21.27
C ALA A 50 9.89 12.74 20.66
N ALA A 51 11.21 12.90 20.56
CA ALA A 51 11.86 14.05 19.91
C ALA A 51 11.78 14.03 18.38
N ARG A 52 11.29 12.93 17.75
CA ARG A 52 11.25 12.70 16.29
C ARG A 52 12.63 12.71 15.62
N LYS A 53 13.64 12.24 16.33
CA LYS A 53 15.05 12.15 15.89
C LYS A 53 15.50 10.68 15.66
N GLY A 54 14.59 9.81 15.20
CA GLY A 54 14.82 8.36 15.10
C GLY A 54 14.22 7.61 16.27
N GLY A 55 14.92 6.60 16.80
CA GLY A 55 14.48 5.82 17.97
C GLY A 55 13.49 4.70 17.64
N ILE A 56 13.29 4.42 16.37
CA ILE A 56 12.49 3.30 15.85
C ILE A 56 13.42 2.39 15.07
N SER A 57 13.32 1.09 15.32
CA SER A 57 14.06 0.06 14.58
C SER A 57 13.10 -0.89 13.88
N ALA A 58 13.58 -1.55 12.84
CA ALA A 58 12.88 -2.57 12.10
C ALA A 58 13.47 -3.95 12.42
N PHE A 59 12.64 -4.94 12.66
CA PHE A 59 13.05 -6.31 12.96
C PHE A 59 12.37 -7.31 12.04
N LEU A 60 13.10 -8.28 11.52
CA LEU A 60 12.58 -9.43 10.79
C LEU A 60 12.15 -10.49 11.82
N VAL A 61 10.85 -10.66 12.00
CA VAL A 61 10.28 -11.54 13.03
C VAL A 61 9.63 -12.75 12.37
N PRO A 62 10.09 -13.99 12.67
CA PRO A 62 9.36 -15.19 12.27
C PRO A 62 7.97 -15.20 12.90
N THR A 63 6.94 -15.51 12.13
CA THR A 63 5.56 -15.56 12.63
C THR A 63 5.32 -16.71 13.60
N SER A 64 6.20 -17.73 13.56
CA SER A 64 6.23 -18.84 14.51
C SER A 64 6.91 -18.52 15.85
N SER A 65 7.43 -17.30 16.04
CA SER A 65 8.11 -16.91 17.29
C SER A 65 7.16 -16.97 18.47
N PRO A 66 7.60 -17.50 19.63
CA PRO A 66 6.82 -17.46 20.87
C PRO A 66 6.38 -16.04 21.20
N GLY A 67 5.08 -15.85 21.45
CA GLY A 67 4.49 -14.54 21.73
C GLY A 67 4.08 -13.73 20.50
N PHE A 68 4.31 -14.21 19.27
CA PHE A 68 3.73 -13.66 18.05
C PHE A 68 2.36 -14.32 17.82
N GLU A 69 1.30 -13.52 17.74
CA GLU A 69 -0.06 -14.04 17.65
C GLU A 69 -0.90 -13.24 16.65
N VAL A 70 -1.57 -13.96 15.75
CA VAL A 70 -2.63 -13.37 14.91
C VAL A 70 -3.92 -13.37 15.74
N GLN A 71 -4.31 -12.19 16.22
CA GLN A 71 -5.48 -12.03 17.09
C GLN A 71 -6.80 -12.21 16.33
N ARG A 72 -6.87 -11.65 15.14
CA ARG A 72 -8.03 -11.77 14.25
C ARG A 72 -7.69 -11.41 12.82
N ILE A 73 -8.46 -11.99 11.91
CA ILE A 73 -8.47 -11.63 10.49
C ILE A 73 -9.57 -10.57 10.28
N ILE A 74 -9.23 -9.47 9.64
CA ILE A 74 -10.13 -8.37 9.32
C ILE A 74 -10.71 -8.64 7.93
N LYS A 75 -12.02 -8.91 7.87
CA LYS A 75 -12.70 -9.10 6.58
C LYS A 75 -12.88 -7.78 5.86
N LEU A 76 -12.46 -7.75 4.59
CA LEU A 76 -12.57 -6.59 3.71
C LEU A 76 -13.66 -6.80 2.66
N PHE A 77 -14.34 -5.72 2.29
CA PHE A 77 -15.28 -5.74 1.18
C PHE A 77 -14.54 -5.93 -0.14
N GLY A 78 -14.91 -6.98 -0.88
CA GLY A 78 -14.40 -7.24 -2.23
C GLY A 78 -12.93 -7.67 -2.33
N HIS A 79 -12.19 -7.82 -1.21
CA HIS A 79 -10.80 -8.25 -1.21
C HIS A 79 -10.70 -9.75 -0.97
N ILE A 80 -11.00 -10.55 -1.99
CA ILE A 80 -10.98 -12.01 -1.91
C ILE A 80 -9.54 -12.50 -2.08
N GLY A 81 -9.07 -13.37 -1.16
CA GLY A 81 -7.74 -13.99 -1.21
C GLY A 81 -6.62 -13.15 -0.60
N GLY A 82 -6.91 -11.96 -0.06
CA GLY A 82 -5.96 -11.15 0.71
C GLY A 82 -6.50 -10.94 2.12
N ASP A 83 -5.77 -11.41 3.13
CA ASP A 83 -6.16 -11.25 4.53
C ASP A 83 -5.39 -10.11 5.19
N GLU A 84 -6.13 -9.20 5.82
CA GLU A 84 -5.60 -8.20 6.73
C GLU A 84 -5.74 -8.72 8.17
N ALA A 85 -4.73 -8.52 9.00
CA ALA A 85 -4.78 -9.03 10.36
C ALA A 85 -4.45 -7.98 11.42
N GLU A 86 -4.95 -8.25 12.62
CA GLU A 86 -4.49 -7.64 13.85
C GLU A 86 -3.55 -8.63 14.54
N LEU A 87 -2.34 -8.13 14.89
CA LEU A 87 -1.29 -8.89 15.55
C LEU A 87 -1.10 -8.43 16.98
N ARG A 88 -0.82 -9.37 17.86
CA ARG A 88 -0.31 -9.16 19.22
C ARG A 88 1.11 -9.71 19.30
N LEU A 89 1.97 -8.91 19.88
CA LEU A 89 3.35 -9.27 20.20
C LEU A 89 3.48 -9.21 21.72
N GLU A 90 3.87 -10.30 22.34
CA GLU A 90 4.05 -10.38 23.80
C GLU A 90 5.41 -10.97 24.11
N ASN A 91 6.34 -10.09 24.50
CA ASN A 91 7.73 -10.44 24.83
C ASN A 91 8.43 -11.27 23.75
N VAL A 92 8.11 -11.03 22.47
CA VAL A 92 8.74 -11.73 21.34
C VAL A 92 10.23 -11.40 21.32
N ARG A 93 11.09 -12.42 21.49
CA ARG A 93 12.53 -12.27 21.48
C ARG A 93 13.03 -12.14 20.05
N VAL A 94 13.88 -11.16 19.80
CA VAL A 94 14.57 -10.94 18.51
C VAL A 94 16.06 -10.79 18.74
N GLU A 95 16.84 -11.50 17.96
CA GLU A 95 18.30 -11.53 18.02
C GLU A 95 18.94 -10.41 17.19
N PRO A 96 20.22 -10.05 17.39
CA PRO A 96 20.88 -8.98 16.66
C PRO A 96 20.83 -9.12 15.13
N TRP A 97 20.90 -10.33 14.61
CA TRP A 97 20.85 -10.59 13.16
C TRP A 97 19.48 -10.31 12.53
N GLN A 98 18.43 -10.22 13.35
CA GLN A 98 17.06 -9.89 12.91
C GLN A 98 16.83 -8.38 12.77
N LEU A 99 17.78 -7.55 13.19
CA LEU A 99 17.72 -6.11 12.98
C LEU A 99 17.87 -5.80 11.48
N VAL A 100 16.89 -5.13 10.91
CA VAL A 100 16.88 -4.70 9.51
C VAL A 100 17.42 -3.27 9.41
N GLY A 101 18.60 -3.12 8.81
CA GLY A 101 19.31 -1.85 8.73
C GLY A 101 19.93 -1.44 10.07
N GLU A 102 19.97 -0.15 10.36
CA GLU A 102 20.64 0.38 11.56
C GLU A 102 19.67 0.56 12.73
N LEU A 103 20.20 0.38 13.95
CA LEU A 103 19.44 0.61 15.18
C LEU A 103 18.97 2.07 15.26
N ASN A 104 17.71 2.28 15.61
CA ASN A 104 17.05 3.58 15.69
C ASN A 104 16.79 4.29 14.35
N GLN A 105 17.09 3.66 13.19
CA GLN A 105 16.90 4.23 11.86
C GLN A 105 15.79 3.50 11.03
N GLY A 106 15.07 2.60 11.62
CA GLY A 106 14.03 1.81 10.94
C GLY A 106 12.92 2.65 10.29
N PHE A 107 12.71 3.89 10.75
CA PHE A 107 11.73 4.78 10.13
C PHE A 107 12.13 5.21 8.70
N ALA A 108 13.41 5.37 8.42
CA ALA A 108 13.88 5.67 7.06
C ALA A 108 13.60 4.49 6.12
N ALA A 109 13.84 3.26 6.58
CA ALA A 109 13.48 2.05 5.84
C ALA A 109 11.98 1.93 5.58
N ALA A 110 11.14 2.27 6.57
CA ALA A 110 9.68 2.31 6.40
C ALA A 110 9.25 3.32 5.34
N LEU A 111 9.84 4.51 5.31
CA LEU A 111 9.53 5.54 4.30
C LEU A 111 9.95 5.13 2.90
N TYR A 112 11.05 4.43 2.75
CA TYR A 112 11.49 3.86 1.47
C TYR A 112 10.46 2.84 0.96
N GLY A 113 10.06 1.87 1.79
CA GLY A 113 9.01 0.90 1.45
C GLY A 113 7.68 1.55 1.08
N VAL A 114 7.26 2.61 1.80
CA VAL A 114 6.06 3.40 1.46
C VAL A 114 6.20 4.08 0.10
N SER A 115 7.38 4.54 -0.26
CA SER A 115 7.63 5.18 -1.57
C SER A 115 7.47 4.18 -2.72
N LEU A 116 8.02 2.97 -2.59
CA LEU A 116 7.81 1.88 -3.54
C LEU A 116 6.32 1.49 -3.62
N GLY A 117 5.63 1.43 -2.47
CA GLY A 117 4.20 1.18 -2.42
C GLY A 117 3.35 2.23 -3.15
N ARG A 118 3.80 3.48 -3.22
CA ARG A 118 3.11 4.54 -4.00
C ARG A 118 3.19 4.29 -5.50
N ILE A 119 4.35 3.88 -6.03
CA ILE A 119 4.48 3.49 -7.45
C ILE A 119 3.60 2.30 -7.76
N TYR A 120 3.68 1.26 -6.95
CA TYR A 120 2.85 0.07 -7.10
C TYR A 120 1.36 0.40 -7.14
N ASN A 121 0.87 1.23 -6.21
CA ASN A 121 -0.54 1.63 -6.18
C ASN A 121 -0.92 2.53 -7.36
N SER A 122 0.00 3.36 -7.86
CA SER A 122 -0.22 4.13 -9.09
C SER A 122 -0.43 3.20 -10.29
N ALA A 123 0.46 2.22 -10.47
CA ALA A 123 0.36 1.24 -11.55
C ALA A 123 -0.92 0.39 -11.45
N ARG A 124 -1.30 -0.05 -10.23
CA ARG A 124 -2.56 -0.78 -9.98
C ARG A 124 -3.78 0.05 -10.39
N GLY A 125 -3.84 1.33 -10.00
CA GLY A 125 -4.96 2.21 -10.35
C GLY A 125 -5.15 2.31 -11.87
N VAL A 126 -4.06 2.51 -12.60
CA VAL A 126 -4.07 2.52 -14.08
C VAL A 126 -4.45 1.16 -14.65
N GLY A 127 -3.90 0.06 -14.11
CA GLY A 127 -4.17 -1.29 -14.58
C GLY A 127 -5.64 -1.69 -14.45
N TYR A 128 -6.24 -1.47 -13.28
CA TYR A 128 -7.67 -1.73 -13.07
C TYR A 128 -8.56 -0.87 -13.96
N GLY A 129 -8.22 0.41 -14.09
CA GLY A 129 -8.98 1.31 -14.94
C GLY A 129 -8.92 0.92 -16.41
N ARG A 130 -7.76 0.51 -16.93
CA ARG A 130 -7.60 0.02 -18.31
C ARG A 130 -8.42 -1.24 -18.54
N TRP A 131 -8.30 -2.22 -17.66
CA TRP A 131 -9.07 -3.45 -17.74
C TRP A 131 -10.59 -3.18 -17.76
N ALA A 132 -11.07 -2.30 -16.89
CA ALA A 132 -12.48 -1.94 -16.83
C ALA A 132 -12.93 -1.21 -18.11
N LEU A 133 -12.12 -0.28 -18.63
CA LEU A 133 -12.39 0.43 -19.87
C LEU A 133 -12.48 -0.53 -21.06
N GLU A 134 -11.56 -1.48 -21.18
CA GLU A 134 -11.59 -2.51 -22.25
C GLU A 134 -12.89 -3.32 -22.19
N LYS A 135 -13.30 -3.78 -21.00
CA LYS A 135 -14.56 -4.51 -20.82
C LYS A 135 -15.78 -3.67 -21.20
N ALA A 136 -15.80 -2.39 -20.82
CA ALA A 136 -16.88 -1.49 -21.18
C ALA A 136 -16.95 -1.23 -22.70
N LEU A 137 -15.81 -1.09 -23.36
CA LEU A 137 -15.74 -0.93 -24.81
C LEU A 137 -16.24 -2.16 -25.55
N ASP A 138 -15.82 -3.37 -25.16
CA ASP A 138 -16.29 -4.63 -25.71
C ASP A 138 -17.81 -4.77 -25.58
N TYR A 139 -18.34 -4.48 -24.40
CA TYR A 139 -19.77 -4.56 -24.13
C TYR A 139 -20.55 -3.52 -24.95
N ALA A 140 -20.10 -2.28 -24.98
CA ALA A 140 -20.79 -1.20 -25.69
C ALA A 140 -20.91 -1.46 -27.20
N GLN A 141 -19.98 -2.20 -27.81
CA GLN A 141 -20.02 -2.57 -29.23
C GLN A 141 -21.05 -3.69 -29.50
N THR A 142 -21.33 -4.54 -28.52
CA THR A 142 -22.20 -5.72 -28.70
C THR A 142 -23.61 -5.48 -28.19
N ARG A 143 -23.78 -4.73 -27.10
CA ARG A 143 -25.09 -4.40 -26.54
C ARG A 143 -25.84 -3.44 -27.44
N LYS A 144 -27.06 -3.81 -27.80
CA LYS A 144 -27.96 -2.95 -28.61
C LYS A 144 -29.06 -2.34 -27.76
N ALA A 145 -29.38 -1.09 -28.05
CA ALA A 145 -30.54 -0.37 -27.58
C ALA A 145 -31.05 0.51 -28.73
N PHE A 146 -32.37 0.55 -28.95
CA PHE A 146 -33.00 1.27 -30.07
C PHE A 146 -32.35 0.87 -31.42
N ASP A 147 -32.23 -0.45 -31.64
CA ASP A 147 -31.76 -1.13 -32.87
C ASP A 147 -30.29 -0.91 -33.25
N LYS A 148 -29.49 -0.26 -32.45
CA LYS A 148 -28.05 -0.04 -32.69
C LYS A 148 -27.18 -0.28 -31.48
N PRO A 149 -25.86 -0.53 -31.66
CA PRO A 149 -24.91 -0.64 -30.55
C PRO A 149 -24.94 0.59 -29.65
N ILE A 150 -24.84 0.39 -28.33
CA ILE A 150 -24.81 1.53 -27.39
C ILE A 150 -23.54 2.37 -27.56
N ALA A 151 -22.50 1.85 -28.16
CA ALA A 151 -21.31 2.59 -28.55
C ALA A 151 -21.56 3.75 -29.54
N GLU A 152 -22.72 3.79 -30.19
CA GLU A 152 -23.10 4.89 -31.10
C GLU A 152 -23.72 6.08 -30.39
N TYR A 153 -23.94 5.98 -29.05
CA TYR A 153 -24.53 7.06 -28.27
C TYR A 153 -23.43 7.83 -27.53
N GLN A 154 -23.40 9.15 -27.73
CA GLN A 154 -22.40 10.03 -27.07
C GLN A 154 -22.48 9.98 -25.55
N GLY A 155 -23.68 9.75 -24.96
CA GLY A 155 -23.84 9.56 -23.53
C GLY A 155 -23.07 8.36 -22.95
N VAL A 156 -22.73 7.37 -23.80
CA VAL A 156 -21.91 6.22 -23.45
C VAL A 156 -20.43 6.47 -23.81
N THR A 157 -20.16 6.98 -25.02
CA THR A 157 -18.79 7.08 -25.53
C THR A 157 -17.98 8.19 -24.88
N PHE A 158 -18.60 9.32 -24.50
CA PHE A 158 -17.86 10.43 -23.89
C PHE A 158 -17.24 10.06 -22.52
N PRO A 159 -17.97 9.44 -21.57
CA PRO A 159 -17.36 8.97 -20.32
C PRO A 159 -16.23 7.95 -20.52
N LEU A 160 -16.32 7.10 -21.55
CA LEU A 160 -15.27 6.13 -21.88
C LEU A 160 -14.04 6.84 -22.48
N ALA A 161 -14.23 7.83 -23.35
CA ALA A 161 -13.15 8.65 -23.90
C ALA A 161 -12.44 9.46 -22.80
N GLU A 162 -13.19 10.06 -21.87
CA GLU A 162 -12.61 10.73 -20.70
C GLU A 162 -11.77 9.76 -19.87
N SER A 163 -12.26 8.54 -19.65
CA SER A 163 -11.50 7.50 -18.92
C SER A 163 -10.19 7.16 -19.61
N ALA A 164 -10.18 7.06 -20.95
CA ALA A 164 -8.98 6.82 -21.73
C ALA A 164 -7.94 7.94 -21.54
N MET A 165 -8.37 9.21 -21.64
CA MET A 165 -7.51 10.38 -21.44
C MET A 165 -6.95 10.46 -20.02
N GLU A 166 -7.80 10.29 -19.01
CA GLU A 166 -7.40 10.32 -17.61
C GLU A 166 -6.40 9.19 -17.26
N LEU A 167 -6.64 7.97 -17.77
CA LEU A 167 -5.76 6.82 -17.57
C LEU A 167 -4.40 7.01 -18.26
N HIS A 168 -4.38 7.63 -19.44
CA HIS A 168 -3.15 7.98 -20.13
C HIS A 168 -2.33 8.99 -19.32
N ALA A 169 -2.96 10.06 -18.85
CA ALA A 169 -2.29 11.07 -18.00
C ALA A 169 -1.77 10.44 -16.70
N ALA A 170 -2.57 9.61 -16.02
CA ALA A 170 -2.18 8.91 -14.81
C ALA A 170 -0.98 7.98 -15.02
N HIS A 171 -0.95 7.29 -16.17
CA HIS A 171 0.18 6.44 -16.56
C HIS A 171 1.48 7.23 -16.72
N LEU A 172 1.44 8.34 -17.44
CA LEU A 172 2.60 9.21 -17.64
C LEU A 172 3.11 9.80 -16.32
N MET A 173 2.22 10.18 -15.41
CA MET A 173 2.61 10.62 -14.06
C MET A 173 3.34 9.52 -13.29
N GLY A 174 2.87 8.28 -13.37
CA GLY A 174 3.52 7.12 -12.77
C GLY A 174 4.91 6.85 -13.34
N LEU A 175 5.03 6.89 -14.68
CA LEU A 175 6.30 6.72 -15.39
C LEU A 175 7.31 7.82 -15.02
N ASN A 176 6.87 9.08 -14.97
CA ASN A 176 7.73 10.19 -14.55
C ASN A 176 8.28 9.98 -13.14
N ALA A 177 7.42 9.60 -12.18
CA ALA A 177 7.84 9.33 -10.81
C ALA A 177 8.83 8.17 -10.72
N ALA A 178 8.62 7.10 -11.49
CA ALA A 178 9.53 5.95 -11.57
C ALA A 178 10.89 6.35 -12.16
N THR A 179 10.89 7.08 -13.27
CA THR A 179 12.12 7.56 -13.92
C THR A 179 12.98 8.43 -13.00
N LEU A 180 12.35 9.29 -12.18
CA LEU A 180 13.09 10.11 -11.21
C LEU A 180 13.73 9.23 -10.13
N LEU A 181 13.02 8.20 -9.64
CA LEU A 181 13.61 7.24 -8.68
C LEU A 181 14.78 6.46 -9.27
N ASP A 182 14.68 6.03 -10.53
CA ASP A 182 15.76 5.31 -11.23
C ASP A 182 17.01 6.19 -11.38
N LYS A 183 16.83 7.51 -11.44
CA LYS A 183 17.93 8.50 -11.40
C LYS A 183 18.47 8.80 -10.00
N GLY A 184 17.93 8.14 -8.96
CA GLY A 184 18.31 8.38 -7.56
C GLY A 184 17.70 9.64 -6.92
N GLU A 185 16.74 10.28 -7.59
CA GLU A 185 16.03 11.44 -7.04
C GLU A 185 14.94 11.00 -6.03
N PRO A 186 14.69 11.74 -4.95
CA PRO A 186 13.71 11.35 -3.94
C PRO A 186 12.24 11.36 -4.43
N ALA A 187 11.92 12.09 -5.49
CA ALA A 187 10.63 12.15 -6.20
C ALA A 187 9.36 12.15 -5.31
N VAL A 188 9.43 12.68 -4.09
CA VAL A 188 8.36 12.57 -3.08
C VAL A 188 7.06 13.23 -3.54
N LYS A 189 7.17 14.37 -4.23
CA LYS A 189 6.03 15.09 -4.80
C LYS A 189 5.39 14.29 -5.91
N GLU A 190 6.18 13.85 -6.87
CA GLU A 190 5.74 13.11 -8.07
C GLU A 190 5.09 11.77 -7.68
N LEU A 191 5.70 11.03 -6.75
CA LEU A 191 5.13 9.81 -6.16
C LEU A 191 3.78 10.06 -5.50
N SER A 192 3.65 11.15 -4.76
CA SER A 192 2.41 11.48 -4.05
C SER A 192 1.30 11.87 -5.02
N MET A 193 1.64 12.67 -6.05
CA MET A 193 0.71 13.09 -7.11
C MET A 193 0.27 11.89 -7.95
N ALA A 194 1.22 11.08 -8.44
CA ALA A 194 0.94 9.90 -9.25
C ALA A 194 0.01 8.93 -8.51
N LYS A 195 0.34 8.58 -7.26
CA LYS A 195 -0.53 7.70 -6.45
C LYS A 195 -1.92 8.27 -6.24
N ALA A 196 -2.03 9.53 -5.86
CA ALA A 196 -3.33 10.14 -5.56
C ALA A 196 -4.23 10.19 -6.81
N TYR A 197 -3.68 10.64 -7.93
CA TYR A 197 -4.43 10.78 -9.18
C TYR A 197 -4.80 9.42 -9.78
N SER A 198 -3.83 8.50 -9.92
CA SER A 198 -4.05 7.19 -10.57
C SER A 198 -5.12 6.34 -9.89
N VAL A 199 -5.15 6.35 -8.54
CA VAL A 199 -6.17 5.59 -7.79
C VAL A 199 -7.56 6.17 -8.00
N GLN A 200 -7.71 7.50 -8.03
CA GLN A 200 -8.99 8.15 -8.29
C GLN A 200 -9.46 7.94 -9.72
N VAL A 201 -8.55 8.04 -10.69
CA VAL A 201 -8.84 7.78 -12.11
C VAL A 201 -9.26 6.34 -12.32
N GLY A 202 -8.52 5.39 -11.73
CA GLY A 202 -8.87 3.96 -11.80
C GLY A 202 -10.27 3.69 -11.26
N TYR A 203 -10.61 4.28 -10.11
CA TYR A 203 -11.94 4.18 -9.52
C TYR A 203 -13.03 4.73 -10.46
N ARG A 204 -12.86 5.95 -11.01
CA ARG A 204 -13.84 6.53 -11.94
C ARG A 204 -14.00 5.70 -13.21
N ALA A 205 -12.92 5.15 -13.75
CA ALA A 205 -12.99 4.29 -14.93
C ALA A 205 -13.78 3.00 -14.65
N VAL A 206 -13.59 2.38 -13.48
CA VAL A 206 -14.38 1.21 -13.06
C VAL A 206 -15.84 1.58 -12.87
N ASP A 207 -16.15 2.69 -12.20
CA ASP A 207 -17.52 3.16 -12.00
C ASP A 207 -18.25 3.41 -13.34
N ARG A 208 -17.61 4.13 -14.28
CA ARG A 208 -18.16 4.37 -15.63
C ARG A 208 -18.34 3.07 -16.41
N ALA A 209 -17.42 2.11 -16.25
CA ALA A 209 -17.56 0.79 -16.87
C ALA A 209 -18.76 0.03 -16.32
N MET A 210 -18.98 0.05 -15.00
CA MET A 210 -20.18 -0.54 -14.38
C MET A 210 -21.46 0.10 -14.87
N GLN A 211 -21.49 1.43 -15.06
CA GLN A 211 -22.67 2.12 -15.62
C GLN A 211 -22.91 1.78 -17.10
N THR A 212 -21.88 1.36 -17.83
CA THR A 212 -22.01 0.96 -19.23
C THR A 212 -22.66 -0.42 -19.38
N HIS A 213 -22.46 -1.34 -18.43
CA HIS A 213 -23.05 -2.69 -18.38
C HIS A 213 -24.45 -2.70 -17.84
#